data_3ac15e7c11d5955ce6e5ef5c655e7914
#
_entry.id   3ac15e7c11d5955ce6e5ef5c655e7914
#
_cell.length_a   1.000
_cell.length_b   1.000
_cell.length_c   1.000
_cell.angle_alpha   90.00
_cell.angle_beta   90.00
_cell.angle_gamma   90.00
#
_symmetry.space_group_name_H-M   'P 1'
#
loop_
_entity.id
_entity.type
_entity.pdbx_description
1 polymer ?
#
loop_
_entity_poly.entity_id
_entity_poly.type
_entity_poly.pdbx_seq_one_letter_code
_entity_poly.pdbx_strand_id
1 'polypeptide(L)'
;MPSAYPMGTVHHPVLGKVQWRVDVVSDDPDTQVEQTIALMRRYAIEDSASPLLNMDAQVAKRGDPIDDTWAYLSRKEGVRSMHFVHDEDTGAPWADMGRWRPVVETLMRPCDQVVAPQPQGDCDDFSMYGAAHLLTRGVPCSFVTVAADSADPSIYSHVYLAAYPRTGKYAGRRVPLDLSHGGSVGWETANKYGKRREWPVSNSAFDQFDPCSLLLLAAGGFFLYRICVEGFN
;
A
#
# COMPACT_ATOMS: atom_id res chain seq x y z
N MET A 1 10.54 -21.75 -9.60
CA MET A 1 10.12 -20.35 -9.39
C MET A 1 9.08 -20.05 -10.45
N PRO A 2 7.90 -19.54 -10.11
CA PRO A 2 6.96 -19.15 -11.13
C PRO A 2 7.61 -18.08 -12.01
N SER A 3 7.42 -18.22 -13.32
CA SER A 3 7.84 -17.21 -14.29
C SER A 3 7.25 -15.87 -13.86
N ALA A 4 8.05 -14.82 -13.97
CA ALA A 4 7.55 -13.47 -13.71
C ALA A 4 6.28 -13.26 -14.55
N TYR A 5 5.18 -12.86 -13.89
CA TYR A 5 3.94 -12.53 -14.58
C TYR A 5 4.20 -11.40 -15.56
N PRO A 6 3.55 -11.41 -16.71
CA PRO A 6 3.65 -10.28 -17.61
C PRO A 6 3.16 -9.03 -16.87
N MET A 7 4.05 -8.10 -16.72
CA MET A 7 3.79 -6.79 -16.16
C MET A 7 4.24 -5.74 -17.17
N GLY A 8 3.59 -4.63 -17.17
CA GLY A 8 3.95 -3.54 -18.05
C GLY A 8 3.58 -2.18 -17.50
N THR A 9 3.89 -1.20 -18.30
CA THR A 9 3.48 0.17 -18.05
C THR A 9 2.77 0.69 -19.29
N VAL A 10 1.61 1.29 -19.08
CA VAL A 10 0.85 1.98 -20.15
C VAL A 10 0.71 3.45 -19.79
N HIS A 11 0.55 4.29 -20.80
CA HIS A 11 0.24 5.69 -20.60
C HIS A 11 -1.27 5.88 -20.75
N HIS A 12 -1.96 6.05 -19.62
CA HIS A 12 -3.37 6.35 -19.60
C HIS A 12 -3.59 7.84 -19.90
N PRO A 13 -4.56 8.23 -20.74
CA PRO A 13 -4.77 9.64 -21.12
C PRO A 13 -5.05 10.57 -19.94
N VAL A 14 -5.67 10.07 -18.87
CA VAL A 14 -6.05 10.84 -17.69
C VAL A 14 -5.09 10.59 -16.52
N LEU A 15 -4.72 9.32 -16.28
CA LEU A 15 -3.93 8.91 -15.14
C LEU A 15 -2.41 9.06 -15.34
N GLY A 16 -1.98 9.24 -16.60
CA GLY A 16 -0.57 9.23 -16.93
C GLY A 16 0.00 7.82 -17.02
N LYS A 17 1.08 7.55 -16.30
CA LYS A 17 1.78 6.28 -16.35
C LYS A 17 1.15 5.29 -15.36
N VAL A 18 0.55 4.24 -15.86
CA VAL A 18 -0.10 3.18 -15.07
C VAL A 18 0.67 1.87 -15.23
N GLN A 19 0.93 1.19 -14.13
CA GLN A 19 1.43 -0.17 -14.15
C GLN A 19 0.27 -1.16 -14.17
N TRP A 20 0.45 -2.23 -14.92
CA TRP A 20 -0.52 -3.31 -15.02
C TRP A 20 0.16 -4.66 -14.81
N ARG A 21 -0.62 -5.61 -14.37
CA ARG A 21 -0.22 -7.02 -14.23
C ARG A 21 -1.32 -7.90 -14.80
N VAL A 22 -0.94 -8.95 -15.50
CA VAL A 22 -1.86 -10.00 -15.93
C VAL A 22 -1.62 -11.25 -15.08
N ASP A 23 -2.67 -11.73 -14.45
CA ASP A 23 -2.65 -12.91 -13.61
C ASP A 23 -3.10 -14.12 -14.42
N VAL A 24 -2.15 -14.81 -15.04
CA VAL A 24 -2.43 -15.89 -16.00
C VAL A 24 -2.28 -17.30 -15.40
N VAL A 25 -2.05 -17.44 -14.11
CA VAL A 25 -1.38 -18.67 -13.64
C VAL A 25 -2.21 -19.48 -12.66
N SER A 26 -3.27 -18.95 -12.12
CA SER A 26 -4.07 -19.69 -11.16
C SER A 26 -5.54 -19.34 -11.27
N ASP A 27 -6.38 -20.35 -11.37
CA ASP A 27 -7.82 -20.21 -11.15
C ASP A 27 -8.14 -20.09 -9.64
N ASP A 28 -7.12 -20.12 -8.79
CA ASP A 28 -7.26 -19.95 -7.35
C ASP A 28 -7.23 -18.46 -6.97
N PRO A 29 -8.35 -17.87 -6.54
CA PRO A 29 -8.44 -16.46 -6.18
C PRO A 29 -7.51 -16.05 -5.03
N ASP A 30 -7.20 -16.96 -4.10
CA ASP A 30 -6.32 -16.65 -2.98
C ASP A 30 -4.87 -16.46 -3.45
N THR A 31 -4.43 -17.27 -4.42
CA THR A 31 -3.11 -17.08 -5.06
C THR A 31 -3.02 -15.74 -5.78
N GLN A 32 -4.07 -15.33 -6.47
CA GLN A 32 -4.12 -14.02 -7.15
C GLN A 32 -3.99 -12.88 -6.13
N VAL A 33 -4.74 -12.92 -5.04
CA VAL A 33 -4.65 -11.93 -3.96
C VAL A 33 -3.25 -11.89 -3.34
N GLU A 34 -2.62 -13.04 -3.08
CA GLU A 34 -1.25 -13.08 -2.56
C GLU A 34 -0.25 -12.35 -3.46
N GLN A 35 -0.41 -12.48 -4.76
CA GLN A 35 0.44 -11.83 -5.76
C GLN A 35 0.19 -10.32 -5.83
N THR A 36 -1.06 -9.89 -5.87
CA THR A 36 -1.44 -8.47 -5.83
C THR A 36 -0.88 -7.82 -4.57
N ILE A 37 -1.11 -8.40 -3.40
CA ILE A 37 -0.57 -7.90 -2.14
C ILE A 37 0.97 -7.84 -2.14
N ALA A 38 1.63 -8.83 -2.72
CA ALA A 38 3.10 -8.81 -2.82
C ALA A 38 3.61 -7.62 -3.65
N LEU A 39 2.94 -7.29 -4.76
CA LEU A 39 3.25 -6.11 -5.57
C LEU A 39 2.91 -4.81 -4.85
N MET A 40 1.74 -4.71 -4.23
CA MET A 40 1.34 -3.55 -3.44
C MET A 40 2.36 -3.24 -2.34
N ARG A 41 2.80 -4.28 -1.60
CA ARG A 41 3.83 -4.14 -0.56
C ARG A 41 5.14 -3.61 -1.14
N ARG A 42 5.58 -4.20 -2.23
CA ARG A 42 6.81 -3.79 -2.92
C ARG A 42 6.73 -2.33 -3.32
N TYR A 43 5.67 -1.92 -3.99
CA TYR A 43 5.52 -0.55 -4.49
C TYR A 43 5.37 0.46 -3.35
N ALA A 44 4.61 0.15 -2.31
CA ALA A 44 4.48 1.01 -1.15
C ALA A 44 5.83 1.23 -0.44
N ILE A 45 6.65 0.18 -0.28
CA ILE A 45 7.98 0.26 0.34
C ILE A 45 8.96 1.05 -0.54
N GLU A 46 9.06 0.71 -1.83
CA GLU A 46 9.96 1.39 -2.77
C GLU A 46 9.63 2.89 -2.85
N ASP A 47 8.36 3.22 -3.03
CA ASP A 47 7.92 4.60 -3.21
C ASP A 47 7.96 5.42 -1.92
N SER A 48 7.80 4.78 -0.74
CA SER A 48 7.94 5.47 0.55
C SER A 48 9.34 6.08 0.75
N ALA A 49 10.36 5.55 0.09
CA ALA A 49 11.72 6.09 0.09
C ALA A 49 11.92 7.20 -0.95
N SER A 50 10.94 7.48 -1.81
CA SER A 50 11.04 8.48 -2.87
C SER A 50 10.98 9.91 -2.30
N PRO A 51 11.86 10.82 -2.73
CA PRO A 51 11.75 12.24 -2.39
C PRO A 51 10.41 12.84 -2.80
N LEU A 52 9.83 12.40 -3.91
CA LEU A 52 8.54 12.87 -4.42
C LEU A 52 7.41 12.56 -3.43
N LEU A 53 7.32 11.31 -2.97
CA LEU A 53 6.30 10.92 -2.00
C LEU A 53 6.54 11.56 -0.63
N ASN A 54 7.80 11.73 -0.26
CA ASN A 54 8.14 12.43 0.98
C ASN A 54 7.65 13.89 0.94
N MET A 55 7.85 14.59 -0.16
CA MET A 55 7.31 15.96 -0.35
C MET A 55 5.78 15.96 -0.25
N ASP A 56 5.09 15.03 -0.90
CA ASP A 56 3.64 14.90 -0.85
C ASP A 56 3.14 14.65 0.57
N ALA A 57 3.77 13.74 1.31
CA ALA A 57 3.47 13.48 2.70
C ALA A 57 3.75 14.69 3.63
N GLN A 58 4.73 15.56 3.30
CA GLN A 58 4.96 16.81 4.01
C GLN A 58 3.86 17.84 3.75
N VAL A 59 3.31 17.90 2.53
CA VAL A 59 2.13 18.75 2.23
C VAL A 59 0.92 18.32 3.07
N ALA A 60 0.73 17.03 3.26
CA ALA A 60 -0.34 16.49 4.10
C ALA A 60 -0.15 16.77 5.59
N LYS A 61 1.08 17.03 6.04
CA LYS A 61 1.43 17.10 7.47
C LYS A 61 0.77 18.25 8.19
N ARG A 62 -0.13 17.93 9.15
CA ARG A 62 -0.80 18.88 10.05
C ARG A 62 -0.62 18.49 11.51
N GLY A 63 -0.56 17.21 11.83
CA GLY A 63 -0.50 16.67 13.18
C GLY A 63 -0.14 15.20 13.24
N ASP A 64 -1.07 14.37 13.69
CA ASP A 64 -0.87 12.92 13.76
C ASP A 64 -0.82 12.30 12.36
N PRO A 65 0.15 11.41 12.08
CA PRO A 65 0.31 10.79 10.75
C PRO A 65 -0.94 10.10 10.21
N ILE A 66 -1.74 9.50 11.08
CA ILE A 66 -2.94 8.75 10.67
C ILE A 66 -4.06 9.71 10.30
N ASP A 67 -4.32 10.72 11.16
CA ASP A 67 -5.32 11.75 10.88
C ASP A 67 -4.96 12.53 9.60
N ASP A 68 -3.68 12.85 9.42
CA ASP A 68 -3.18 13.57 8.24
C ASP A 68 -3.34 12.74 6.96
N THR A 69 -2.99 11.45 6.99
CA THR A 69 -3.16 10.56 5.84
C THR A 69 -4.64 10.43 5.47
N TRP A 70 -5.51 10.29 6.48
CA TRP A 70 -6.96 10.27 6.27
C TRP A 70 -7.45 11.57 5.62
N ALA A 71 -7.16 12.72 6.25
CA ALA A 71 -7.61 14.04 5.78
C ALA A 71 -7.03 14.42 4.40
N TYR A 72 -5.98 13.76 3.98
CA TYR A 72 -5.34 14.03 2.69
C TYR A 72 -5.83 13.11 1.59
N LEU A 73 -5.96 11.80 1.84
CA LEU A 73 -6.18 10.79 0.82
C LEU A 73 -7.58 10.16 0.80
N SER A 74 -8.37 10.27 1.90
CA SER A 74 -9.65 9.58 1.94
C SER A 74 -10.59 10.04 0.81
N ARG A 75 -11.32 9.10 0.23
CA ARG A 75 -12.28 9.35 -0.85
C ARG A 75 -13.34 10.38 -0.47
N LYS A 76 -13.77 10.41 0.80
CA LYS A 76 -14.87 11.26 1.25
C LYS A 76 -14.44 12.66 1.67
N GLU A 77 -13.27 12.80 2.27
CA GLU A 77 -12.87 14.03 2.96
C GLU A 77 -11.48 14.52 2.54
N GLY A 78 -10.74 13.72 1.75
CA GLY A 78 -9.35 14.01 1.41
C GLY A 78 -9.20 15.29 0.59
N VAL A 79 -8.25 16.13 0.97
CA VAL A 79 -7.87 17.35 0.21
C VAL A 79 -7.35 16.96 -1.17
N ARG A 80 -6.64 15.83 -1.26
CA ARG A 80 -6.23 15.17 -2.50
C ARG A 80 -7.02 13.88 -2.67
N SER A 81 -8.34 13.99 -2.57
CA SER A 81 -9.24 12.85 -2.72
C SER A 81 -8.96 12.11 -4.02
N MET A 82 -8.71 10.81 -3.91
CA MET A 82 -8.63 9.95 -5.08
C MET A 82 -10.03 9.68 -5.62
N HIS A 83 -10.17 9.65 -6.93
CA HIS A 83 -11.36 9.14 -7.58
C HIS A 83 -11.39 7.63 -7.51
N PHE A 84 -12.47 7.07 -6.97
CA PHE A 84 -12.66 5.62 -7.00
C PHE A 84 -13.10 5.19 -8.41
N VAL A 85 -12.28 4.37 -9.05
CA VAL A 85 -12.49 3.83 -10.40
C VAL A 85 -12.14 2.36 -10.36
N HIS A 86 -13.05 1.50 -10.80
CA HIS A 86 -12.75 0.09 -10.94
C HIS A 86 -11.77 -0.15 -12.09
N ASP A 87 -10.97 -1.19 -12.00
CA ASP A 87 -9.99 -1.55 -13.03
C ASP A 87 -10.56 -1.62 -14.43
N GLU A 88 -11.77 -2.09 -14.55
CA GLU A 88 -12.53 -2.21 -15.80
C GLU A 88 -12.81 -0.86 -16.46
N ASP A 89 -12.89 0.20 -15.68
CA ASP A 89 -13.25 1.56 -16.10
C ASP A 89 -12.03 2.46 -16.27
N THR A 90 -10.82 1.95 -16.05
CA THR A 90 -9.58 2.74 -16.17
C THR A 90 -9.23 3.10 -17.61
N GLY A 91 -9.90 2.53 -18.62
CA GLY A 91 -9.56 2.72 -20.03
C GLY A 91 -8.24 2.07 -20.42
N ALA A 92 -7.72 1.17 -19.60
CA ALA A 92 -6.52 0.42 -19.89
C ALA A 92 -6.72 -0.49 -21.13
N PRO A 93 -5.65 -0.80 -21.90
CA PRO A 93 -5.77 -1.53 -23.17
C PRO A 93 -6.44 -2.91 -23.06
N TRP A 94 -6.42 -3.52 -21.88
CA TRP A 94 -7.09 -4.81 -21.62
C TRP A 94 -8.58 -4.68 -21.33
N ALA A 95 -9.13 -3.50 -21.09
CA ALA A 95 -10.56 -3.30 -20.88
C ALA A 95 -11.38 -3.88 -22.05
N ASP A 96 -10.82 -3.87 -23.26
CA ASP A 96 -11.43 -4.41 -24.46
C ASP A 96 -11.10 -5.90 -24.71
N MET A 97 -10.27 -6.52 -23.88
CA MET A 97 -9.85 -7.92 -24.07
C MET A 97 -10.90 -8.97 -23.66
N GLY A 98 -12.12 -8.55 -23.34
CA GLY A 98 -13.28 -9.42 -23.14
C GLY A 98 -13.11 -10.49 -22.07
N ARG A 99 -12.80 -11.71 -22.49
CA ARG A 99 -12.65 -12.89 -21.59
C ARG A 99 -11.45 -12.84 -20.63
N TRP A 100 -10.56 -11.86 -20.75
CA TRP A 100 -9.38 -11.72 -19.90
C TRP A 100 -9.61 -10.79 -18.70
N ARG A 101 -10.77 -10.16 -18.60
CA ARG A 101 -11.13 -9.25 -17.50
C ARG A 101 -10.85 -9.77 -16.09
N PRO A 102 -11.20 -11.03 -15.75
CA PRO A 102 -10.99 -11.52 -14.37
C PRO A 102 -9.53 -11.79 -14.00
N VAL A 103 -8.61 -11.71 -14.96
CA VAL A 103 -7.19 -12.02 -14.75
C VAL A 103 -6.27 -10.79 -14.86
N VAL A 104 -6.85 -9.60 -14.88
CA VAL A 104 -6.09 -8.35 -15.05
C VAL A 104 -6.32 -7.46 -13.83
N GLU A 105 -5.22 -7.07 -13.22
CA GLU A 105 -5.13 -6.14 -12.10
C GLU A 105 -4.38 -4.89 -12.52
N THR A 106 -4.89 -3.73 -12.19
CA THR A 106 -4.24 -2.44 -12.48
C THR A 106 -3.76 -1.82 -11.17
N LEU A 107 -2.45 -1.77 -10.96
CA LEU A 107 -1.87 -1.14 -9.79
C LEU A 107 -1.17 0.15 -10.17
N MET A 108 -1.67 1.27 -9.70
CA MET A 108 -1.05 2.57 -9.91
C MET A 108 -0.11 2.90 -8.76
N ARG A 109 1.18 3.01 -9.05
CA ARG A 109 2.19 3.26 -8.00
C ARG A 109 1.92 4.57 -7.25
N PRO A 110 2.21 4.64 -5.94
CA PRO A 110 2.06 5.85 -5.14
C PRO A 110 2.73 7.08 -5.76
N CYS A 111 3.95 6.94 -6.30
CA CYS A 111 4.63 8.05 -6.98
C CYS A 111 3.93 8.50 -8.27
N ASP A 112 3.29 7.58 -9.01
CA ASP A 112 2.50 7.92 -10.19
C ASP A 112 1.20 8.66 -9.78
N GLN A 113 0.60 8.28 -8.64
CA GLN A 113 -0.53 9.01 -8.04
C GLN A 113 -0.18 10.45 -7.66
N VAL A 114 1.03 10.69 -7.14
CA VAL A 114 1.48 12.05 -6.78
C VAL A 114 1.52 12.97 -7.99
N VAL A 115 1.97 12.49 -9.14
CA VAL A 115 2.12 13.31 -10.36
C VAL A 115 0.86 13.34 -11.21
N ALA A 116 -0.10 12.47 -10.97
CA ALA A 116 -1.35 12.44 -11.71
C ALA A 116 -2.13 13.75 -11.49
N PRO A 117 -2.70 14.35 -12.52
CA PRO A 117 -3.56 15.54 -12.39
C PRO A 117 -4.74 15.28 -11.45
N GLN A 118 -5.25 14.06 -11.46
CA GLN A 118 -6.28 13.56 -10.56
C GLN A 118 -5.93 12.11 -10.20
N PRO A 119 -5.53 11.84 -8.95
CA PRO A 119 -5.30 10.48 -8.48
C PRO A 119 -6.57 9.63 -8.61
N GLN A 120 -6.43 8.40 -9.07
CA GLN A 120 -7.56 7.48 -9.28
C GLN A 120 -7.12 6.05 -8.97
N GLY A 121 -8.10 5.19 -8.73
CA GLY A 121 -7.90 3.78 -8.52
C GLY A 121 -9.00 3.18 -7.67
N ASP A 122 -8.88 1.92 -7.39
CA ASP A 122 -9.82 1.22 -6.49
C ASP A 122 -9.23 0.98 -5.09
N CYS A 123 -9.72 -0.03 -4.36
CA CYS A 123 -9.37 -0.21 -2.95
C CYS A 123 -7.89 -0.53 -2.72
N ASP A 124 -7.22 -1.18 -3.65
CA ASP A 124 -5.80 -1.52 -3.53
C ASP A 124 -4.89 -0.31 -3.79
N ASP A 125 -5.21 0.53 -4.76
CA ASP A 125 -4.51 1.78 -5.03
C ASP A 125 -4.60 2.76 -3.85
N PHE A 126 -5.81 2.93 -3.29
CA PHE A 126 -6.01 3.74 -2.08
C PHE A 126 -5.18 3.21 -0.91
N SER A 127 -5.20 1.89 -0.72
CA SER A 127 -4.45 1.25 0.36
C SER A 127 -2.96 1.37 0.14
N MET A 128 -2.48 1.15 -1.08
CA MET A 128 -1.07 1.22 -1.42
C MET A 128 -0.51 2.65 -1.25
N TYR A 129 -1.24 3.66 -1.70
CA TYR A 129 -0.83 5.07 -1.55
C TYR A 129 -0.83 5.48 -0.07
N GLY A 130 -1.88 5.12 0.68
CA GLY A 130 -1.93 5.37 2.12
C GLY A 130 -0.81 4.67 2.89
N ALA A 131 -0.47 3.42 2.53
CA ALA A 131 0.65 2.70 3.13
C ALA A 131 1.97 3.43 2.91
N ALA A 132 2.23 3.88 1.69
CA ALA A 132 3.43 4.62 1.36
C ALA A 132 3.53 5.94 2.15
N HIS A 133 2.42 6.68 2.32
CA HIS A 133 2.35 7.86 3.18
C HIS A 133 2.67 7.56 4.66
N LEU A 134 2.09 6.51 5.22
CA LEU A 134 2.35 6.10 6.60
C LEU A 134 3.82 5.70 6.78
N LEU A 135 4.38 4.95 5.83
CA LEU A 135 5.78 4.51 5.88
C LEU A 135 6.77 5.68 5.82
N THR A 136 6.53 6.72 4.99
CA THR A 136 7.41 7.92 4.96
C THR A 136 7.45 8.63 6.31
N ARG A 137 6.43 8.44 7.15
CA ARG A 137 6.31 9.03 8.48
C ARG A 137 6.67 8.05 9.60
N GLY A 138 7.24 6.89 9.25
CA GLY A 138 7.69 5.88 10.20
C GLY A 138 6.56 5.15 10.92
N VAL A 139 5.34 5.14 10.36
CA VAL A 139 4.20 4.40 10.93
C VAL A 139 4.11 3.03 10.27
N PRO A 140 4.35 1.93 11.00
CA PRO A 140 4.12 0.58 10.51
C PRO A 140 2.66 0.37 10.14
N CYS A 141 2.40 -0.40 9.07
CA CYS A 141 1.05 -0.71 8.64
C CYS A 141 0.97 -2.11 8.00
N SER A 142 -0.25 -2.58 7.83
CA SER A 142 -0.60 -3.82 7.14
C SER A 142 -1.70 -3.55 6.12
N PHE A 143 -1.72 -4.30 5.03
CA PHE A 143 -2.92 -4.47 4.22
C PHE A 143 -3.83 -5.48 4.90
N VAL A 144 -5.13 -5.25 4.84
CA VAL A 144 -6.15 -6.15 5.40
C VAL A 144 -7.12 -6.51 4.29
N THR A 145 -7.13 -7.76 3.90
CA THR A 145 -8.09 -8.29 2.92
C THR A 145 -9.28 -8.93 3.61
N VAL A 146 -10.47 -8.66 3.11
CA VAL A 146 -11.73 -9.20 3.65
C VAL A 146 -12.66 -9.65 2.54
N ALA A 147 -13.47 -10.68 2.82
CA ALA A 147 -14.63 -11.02 2.02
C ALA A 147 -15.78 -10.07 2.39
N ALA A 148 -16.06 -9.10 1.55
CA ALA A 148 -17.08 -8.09 1.77
C ALA A 148 -18.28 -8.22 0.80
N ASP A 149 -18.07 -8.88 -0.35
CA ASP A 149 -19.10 -9.07 -1.36
C ASP A 149 -20.04 -10.23 -0.99
N SER A 150 -21.34 -9.95 -1.01
CA SER A 150 -22.37 -10.95 -0.78
C SER A 150 -22.58 -11.90 -1.97
N ALA A 151 -22.15 -11.51 -3.16
CA ALA A 151 -22.26 -12.35 -4.35
C ALA A 151 -21.25 -13.50 -4.32
N ASP A 152 -20.07 -13.27 -3.75
CA ASP A 152 -19.06 -14.31 -3.54
C ASP A 152 -18.37 -14.18 -2.17
N PRO A 153 -18.97 -14.72 -1.11
CA PRO A 153 -18.42 -14.62 0.24
C PRO A 153 -17.19 -15.51 0.48
N SER A 154 -16.77 -16.30 -0.49
CA SER A 154 -15.63 -17.20 -0.39
C SER A 154 -14.32 -16.55 -0.81
N ILE A 155 -14.36 -15.41 -1.50
CA ILE A 155 -13.19 -14.69 -2.00
C ILE A 155 -12.94 -13.39 -1.25
N TYR A 156 -11.69 -12.91 -1.27
CA TYR A 156 -11.37 -11.55 -0.87
C TYR A 156 -11.86 -10.57 -1.94
N SER A 157 -12.67 -9.61 -1.55
CA SER A 157 -13.26 -8.62 -2.46
C SER A 157 -12.98 -7.18 -2.07
N HIS A 158 -12.24 -6.98 -0.96
CA HIS A 158 -11.87 -5.65 -0.52
C HIS A 158 -10.54 -5.67 0.26
N VAL A 159 -9.77 -4.60 0.11
CA VAL A 159 -8.55 -4.35 0.87
C VAL A 159 -8.54 -2.95 1.45
N TYR A 160 -8.02 -2.82 2.67
CA TYR A 160 -7.81 -1.55 3.38
C TYR A 160 -6.57 -1.63 4.27
N LEU A 161 -6.21 -0.52 4.92
CA LEU A 161 -5.05 -0.44 5.81
C LEU A 161 -5.41 -0.68 7.28
N ALA A 162 -4.45 -1.21 8.02
CA ALA A 162 -4.37 -1.09 9.47
C ALA A 162 -3.02 -0.49 9.84
N ALA A 163 -3.02 0.62 10.57
CA ALA A 163 -1.83 1.30 11.06
C ALA A 163 -1.50 0.90 12.49
N TYR A 164 -0.20 0.85 12.84
CA TYR A 164 0.33 0.45 14.15
C TYR A 164 1.31 1.51 14.69
N PRO A 165 0.83 2.72 15.03
CA PRO A 165 1.70 3.80 15.47
C PRO A 165 2.35 3.48 16.83
N ARG A 166 3.64 3.78 16.93
CA ARG A 166 4.41 3.63 18.19
C ARG A 166 4.35 4.88 19.06
N THR A 167 3.99 6.02 18.49
CA THR A 167 3.92 7.32 19.14
C THR A 167 2.67 8.08 18.68
N GLY A 168 2.36 9.21 19.29
CA GLY A 168 1.24 10.07 18.90
C GLY A 168 -0.09 9.67 19.51
N LYS A 169 -1.15 10.21 18.96
CA LYS A 169 -2.54 10.07 19.43
C LYS A 169 -3.02 8.61 19.52
N TYR A 170 -2.52 7.78 18.63
CA TYR A 170 -2.96 6.39 18.48
C TYR A 170 -1.90 5.38 18.94
N ALA A 171 -0.87 5.80 19.70
CA ALA A 171 0.22 4.96 20.11
C ALA A 171 -0.23 3.62 20.73
N GLY A 172 0.38 2.51 20.30
CA GLY A 172 0.09 1.16 20.76
C GLY A 172 -1.25 0.57 20.35
N ARG A 173 -1.98 1.23 19.45
CA ARG A 173 -3.28 0.76 18.96
C ARG A 173 -3.17 0.26 17.52
N ARG A 174 -3.97 -0.74 17.18
CA ARG A 174 -4.31 -1.04 15.79
C ARG A 174 -5.39 -0.05 15.33
N VAL A 175 -5.13 0.72 14.29
CA VAL A 175 -6.05 1.72 13.77
C VAL A 175 -6.41 1.37 12.33
N PRO A 176 -7.62 0.88 12.06
CA PRO A 176 -8.11 0.70 10.70
C PRO A 176 -8.17 2.03 9.95
N LEU A 177 -7.84 1.98 8.66
CA LEU A 177 -7.81 3.14 7.78
C LEU A 177 -8.27 2.73 6.39
N ASP A 178 -9.58 2.65 6.21
CA ASP A 178 -10.20 2.34 4.92
C ASP A 178 -10.42 3.64 4.14
N LEU A 179 -9.41 4.02 3.37
CA LEU A 179 -9.39 5.29 2.64
C LEU A 179 -10.40 5.35 1.50
N SER A 180 -10.80 4.19 0.96
CA SER A 180 -11.72 4.09 -0.19
C SER A 180 -13.19 4.08 0.22
N HIS A 181 -13.54 3.39 1.30
CA HIS A 181 -14.95 3.17 1.72
C HIS A 181 -15.25 3.72 3.12
N GLY A 182 -14.23 3.94 3.96
CA GLY A 182 -14.40 4.34 5.34
C GLY A 182 -15.11 5.69 5.51
N GLY A 183 -15.76 5.85 6.65
CA GLY A 183 -16.43 7.09 7.04
C GLY A 183 -15.60 7.96 7.98
N SER A 184 -14.56 7.40 8.60
CA SER A 184 -13.67 8.07 9.55
C SER A 184 -12.45 7.21 9.87
N VAL A 185 -11.43 7.80 10.47
CA VAL A 185 -10.32 7.05 11.07
C VAL A 185 -10.88 6.06 12.10
N GLY A 186 -10.41 4.82 12.05
CA GLY A 186 -10.85 3.74 12.90
C GLY A 186 -12.06 2.96 12.40
N TRP A 187 -12.70 3.43 11.32
CA TRP A 187 -13.75 2.66 10.65
C TRP A 187 -13.13 1.50 9.87
N GLU A 188 -13.78 0.37 9.90
CA GLU A 188 -13.30 -0.88 9.29
C GLU A 188 -14.43 -1.56 8.53
N THR A 189 -14.16 -1.97 7.30
CA THR A 189 -15.10 -2.79 6.52
C THR A 189 -15.43 -4.07 7.27
N ALA A 190 -16.71 -4.34 7.44
CA ALA A 190 -17.17 -5.47 8.21
C ALA A 190 -16.77 -6.79 7.56
N ASN A 191 -16.10 -7.65 8.30
CA ASN A 191 -15.83 -9.03 7.91
C ASN A 191 -17.10 -9.90 8.09
N LYS A 192 -18.07 -9.74 7.20
CA LYS A 192 -19.38 -10.39 7.30
C LYS A 192 -19.32 -11.90 7.07
N TYR A 193 -18.34 -12.37 6.33
CA TYR A 193 -18.27 -13.76 5.86
C TYR A 193 -17.11 -14.56 6.47
N GLY A 194 -16.43 -13.98 7.48
CA GLY A 194 -15.41 -14.68 8.26
C GLY A 194 -14.04 -14.82 7.57
N LYS A 195 -13.90 -14.45 6.30
CA LYS A 195 -12.62 -14.52 5.59
C LYS A 195 -11.90 -13.18 5.71
N ARG A 196 -10.81 -13.17 6.47
CA ARG A 196 -9.96 -12.00 6.70
C ARG A 196 -8.52 -12.42 6.84
N ARG A 197 -7.63 -11.69 6.21
CA ARG A 197 -6.18 -11.85 6.39
C ARG A 197 -5.49 -10.51 6.48
N GLU A 198 -4.46 -10.44 7.30
CA GLU A 198 -3.65 -9.24 7.48
C GLU A 198 -2.21 -9.50 7.01
N TRP A 199 -1.67 -8.55 6.23
CA TRP A 199 -0.42 -8.68 5.50
C TRP A 199 0.49 -7.50 5.86
N PRO A 200 1.49 -7.68 6.73
CA PRO A 200 2.41 -6.58 7.11
C PRO A 200 3.10 -5.98 5.88
N VAL A 201 3.11 -4.65 5.77
CA VAL A 201 3.76 -3.96 4.64
C VAL A 201 5.25 -3.81 4.86
N SER A 202 5.68 -3.48 6.08
CA SER A 202 7.08 -3.35 6.42
C SER A 202 7.79 -4.72 6.43
N ASN A 203 9.04 -4.75 5.96
CA ASN A 203 9.86 -5.95 6.08
C ASN A 203 10.11 -6.25 7.57
N SER A 204 9.62 -7.39 8.03
CA SER A 204 9.70 -7.87 9.41
C SER A 204 11.11 -7.93 10.03
N ALA A 205 12.16 -7.80 9.23
CA ALA A 205 13.54 -7.72 9.73
C ALA A 205 13.80 -6.44 10.57
N PHE A 206 13.10 -5.33 10.29
CA PHE A 206 13.23 -4.09 11.08
C PHE A 206 12.23 -4.03 12.26
N ASP A 207 11.10 -4.73 12.18
CA ASP A 207 10.08 -4.71 13.22
C ASP A 207 10.41 -5.63 14.41
N GLN A 208 11.35 -6.57 14.26
CA GLN A 208 11.82 -7.43 15.34
C GLN A 208 12.95 -6.82 16.19
N PHE A 209 13.50 -5.70 15.79
CA PHE A 209 14.51 -5.03 16.58
C PHE A 209 13.84 -4.06 17.56
N ASP A 210 13.83 -4.45 18.84
CA ASP A 210 13.70 -3.52 19.96
C ASP A 210 14.64 -2.32 19.74
N PRO A 211 14.21 -1.07 20.05
CA PRO A 211 15.06 0.12 19.95
C PRO A 211 16.45 -0.03 20.57
N CYS A 212 16.57 -0.85 21.62
CA CYS A 212 17.85 -1.21 22.22
C CYS A 212 18.71 -2.09 21.32
N SER A 213 18.10 -2.98 20.52
CA SER A 213 18.79 -3.82 19.54
C SER A 213 19.29 -3.01 18.34
N LEU A 214 18.55 -1.98 17.92
CA LEU A 214 18.98 -1.04 16.88
C LEU A 214 20.18 -0.20 17.33
N LEU A 215 20.21 0.22 18.59
CA LEU A 215 21.34 0.92 19.20
C LEU A 215 22.59 0.02 19.26
N LEU A 216 22.43 -1.26 19.55
CA LEU A 216 23.52 -2.23 19.57
C LEU A 216 24.06 -2.51 18.15
N LEU A 217 23.19 -2.57 17.12
CA LEU A 217 23.62 -2.72 15.73
C LEU A 217 24.30 -1.45 15.20
N ALA A 218 23.78 -0.27 15.55
CA ALA A 218 24.42 0.99 15.21
C ALA A 218 25.77 1.15 15.95
N ALA A 219 25.85 0.79 17.23
CA ALA A 219 27.10 0.77 17.99
C ALA A 219 28.08 -0.29 17.45
N GLY A 220 27.61 -1.49 17.10
CA GLY A 220 28.42 -2.54 16.49
C GLY A 220 28.92 -2.17 15.09
N GLY A 221 28.06 -1.54 14.27
CA GLY A 221 28.43 -1.02 12.95
C GLY A 221 29.45 0.11 13.02
N PHE A 222 29.35 0.98 14.00
CA PHE A 222 30.34 2.03 14.26
C PHE A 222 31.67 1.45 14.74
N PHE A 223 31.64 0.38 15.52
CA PHE A 223 32.84 -0.32 15.98
C PHE A 223 33.55 -1.06 14.85
N LEU A 224 32.80 -1.72 13.97
CA LEU A 224 33.35 -2.37 12.78
C LEU A 224 33.91 -1.36 11.77
N TYR A 225 33.24 -0.22 11.58
CA TYR A 225 33.73 0.87 10.74
C TYR A 225 35.04 1.43 11.28
N ARG A 226 35.17 1.60 12.57
CA ARG A 226 36.40 2.07 13.23
C ARG A 226 37.57 1.07 13.11
N ILE A 227 37.26 -0.23 13.23
CA ILE A 227 38.27 -1.30 13.03
C ILE A 227 38.73 -1.35 11.58
N CYS A 228 37.83 -1.17 10.61
CA CYS A 228 38.17 -1.18 9.18
C CYS A 228 38.98 0.08 8.76
N VAL A 229 38.74 1.22 9.41
CA VAL A 229 39.45 2.48 9.06
C VAL A 229 40.78 2.63 9.81
N GLU A 230 40.90 2.13 11.05
CA GLU A 230 42.10 2.21 11.86
C GLU A 230 43.08 1.02 11.65
N GLY A 231 42.64 -0.03 10.94
CA GLY A 231 43.49 -1.22 10.64
C GLY A 231 44.30 -1.13 9.34
N PHE A 232 44.28 0.01 8.62
CA PHE A 232 45.02 0.25 7.37
C PHE A 232 45.94 1.47 7.42
N ASN A 233 46.44 1.81 8.58
CA ASN A 233 47.56 2.77 8.72
C ASN A 233 48.75 2.10 9.39
#